data_b53fe479353b9f14d902969494fbd826
#
_entry.id   b53fe479353b9f14d902969494fbd826
#
_cell.length_a   1.000
_cell.length_b   1.000
_cell.length_c   1.000
_cell.angle_alpha   90.00
_cell.angle_beta   90.00
_cell.angle_gamma   90.00
#
_symmetry.space_group_name_H-M   'P 1'
#
loop_
_entity.id
_entity.type
_entity.pdbx_description
1 polymer ?
#
loop_
_entity_poly.entity_id
_entity_poly.type
_entity_poly.pdbx_seq_one_letter_code
_entity_poly.pdbx_strand_id
1 'polypeptide(L)'
;MKKITALLSFLFILSLSVLLSSCSQSNEYSSDSTESQYEFEDKYDVVLYGKYLPTDIADINKPEQLVDDSLNSGFDPDSVQKIDFRGKTYNVKYDDDKHANGVYDYYLYGYSVTDVNSDVWKFALSSDGGKFAYAVMLGEDIETLSDAGTEKRTEKVKKTAESLIDISQYRFDGEEKIVLGTHNYESDKSIDEIRYEYRYIRYSGEVKTDEMLYILTDIEGNLQGVTQVYIGEFNNDSVNAFDVDRSLEAAKEKIKQVDNNDIYTVTQIDEPVLCRYRGKNALRVNFKYDNTTDSDYISHEEGMVIIVPKE
;
A
#
# COMPACT_ATOMS: atom_id res chain seq x y z
N MET A 1 32.88 17.30 13.63
CA MET A 1 32.10 16.39 12.78
C MET A 1 30.63 16.57 13.14
N LYS A 2 29.91 17.35 12.37
CA LYS A 2 28.46 17.58 12.58
C LYS A 2 27.72 16.51 11.77
N LYS A 3 27.04 15.60 12.47
CA LYS A 3 26.13 14.64 11.83
C LYS A 3 24.99 15.45 11.24
N ILE A 4 24.94 15.53 9.93
CA ILE A 4 23.78 16.03 9.21
C ILE A 4 22.77 14.88 9.23
N THR A 5 21.79 15.02 10.09
CA THR A 5 20.60 14.17 10.09
C THR A 5 19.79 14.60 8.85
N ALA A 6 20.06 13.98 7.73
CA ALA A 6 19.15 14.07 6.60
C ALA A 6 17.88 13.31 6.99
N LEU A 7 16.90 14.05 7.44
CA LEU A 7 15.54 13.59 7.64
C LEU A 7 14.94 13.37 6.23
N LEU A 8 15.35 12.27 5.60
CA LEU A 8 14.60 11.71 4.48
C LEU A 8 13.34 11.10 5.10
N SER A 9 12.31 11.94 5.20
CA SER A 9 10.94 11.44 5.26
C SER A 9 10.73 10.65 3.98
N PHE A 10 11.06 9.37 4.01
CA PHE A 10 10.57 8.42 3.03
C PHE A 10 9.06 8.31 3.29
N LEU A 11 8.32 9.29 2.73
CA LEU A 11 6.98 9.00 2.30
C LEU A 11 7.17 7.87 1.27
N PHE A 12 7.02 6.63 1.72
CA PHE A 12 6.62 5.55 0.85
C PHE A 12 5.20 5.95 0.39
N ILE A 13 5.15 6.84 -0.58
CA ILE A 13 4.01 6.91 -1.45
C ILE A 13 4.07 5.57 -2.15
N LEU A 14 3.27 4.61 -1.67
CA LEU A 14 2.84 3.51 -2.52
C LEU A 14 2.16 4.19 -3.70
N SER A 15 2.96 4.58 -4.69
CA SER A 15 2.44 4.86 -6.01
C SER A 15 1.98 3.51 -6.53
N LEU A 16 0.70 3.21 -6.28
CA LEU A 16 0.00 2.12 -6.91
C LEU A 16 -0.20 2.50 -8.38
N SER A 17 0.90 2.55 -9.14
CA SER A 17 0.83 2.69 -10.59
C SER A 17 0.51 1.33 -11.19
N VAL A 18 -0.75 0.98 -11.15
CA VAL A 18 -1.28 -0.13 -11.95
C VAL A 18 -1.38 0.35 -13.39
N LEU A 19 -0.40 -0.01 -14.21
CA LEU A 19 -0.54 0.09 -15.67
C LEU A 19 -1.50 -1.01 -16.12
N LEU A 20 -2.75 -0.64 -16.34
CA LEU A 20 -3.74 -1.48 -17.02
C LEU A 20 -3.83 -1.07 -18.48
N SER A 21 -3.56 -2.01 -19.35
CA SER A 21 -4.03 -1.96 -20.73
C SER A 21 -5.55 -2.20 -20.75
N SER A 22 -6.31 -1.14 -20.97
CA SER A 22 -7.75 -1.19 -21.10
C SER A 22 -8.15 -1.69 -22.48
N CYS A 23 -8.89 -2.79 -22.54
CA CYS A 23 -9.79 -3.07 -23.67
C CYS A 23 -11.17 -2.52 -23.32
N SER A 24 -11.57 -1.48 -24.00
CA SER A 24 -12.93 -0.94 -23.92
C SER A 24 -13.90 -1.83 -24.73
N GLN A 25 -14.89 -2.40 -24.08
CA GLN A 25 -16.13 -2.82 -24.73
C GLN A 25 -17.30 -2.14 -24.02
N SER A 26 -17.95 -1.26 -24.76
CA SER A 26 -19.21 -0.63 -24.38
C SER A 26 -20.35 -1.63 -24.54
N ASN A 27 -20.99 -2.03 -23.45
CA ASN A 27 -22.31 -2.67 -23.48
C ASN A 27 -23.31 -1.72 -22.82
N GLU A 28 -24.28 -1.26 -23.62
CA GLU A 28 -25.48 -0.60 -23.13
C GLU A 28 -26.32 -1.60 -22.34
N TYR A 29 -26.54 -1.35 -21.06
CA TYR A 29 -27.52 -2.07 -20.25
C TYR A 29 -28.69 -1.15 -19.91
N SER A 30 -29.90 -1.63 -20.21
CA SER A 30 -31.16 -0.99 -19.92
C SER A 30 -31.56 -1.23 -18.46
N SER A 31 -32.14 -0.20 -17.91
CA SER A 31 -32.60 0.02 -16.55
C SER A 31 -33.58 -1.01 -15.98
N ASP A 32 -33.13 -1.73 -14.96
CA ASP A 32 -34.01 -2.32 -13.92
C ASP A 32 -33.38 -2.03 -12.53
N SER A 33 -33.00 -0.75 -12.31
CA SER A 33 -31.99 -0.39 -11.33
C SER A 33 -32.48 -0.07 -9.92
N THR A 34 -33.79 0.16 -9.72
CA THR A 34 -34.26 0.71 -8.44
C THR A 34 -34.49 -0.33 -7.34
N GLU A 35 -35.09 -1.50 -7.65
CA GLU A 35 -35.25 -2.57 -6.65
C GLU A 35 -33.92 -3.20 -6.23
N SER A 36 -33.00 -3.30 -7.17
CA SER A 36 -31.70 -3.91 -6.91
C SER A 36 -30.77 -3.04 -6.01
N GLN A 37 -30.91 -1.71 -6.06
CA GLN A 37 -30.11 -0.78 -5.29
C GLN A 37 -30.48 -0.80 -3.80
N TYR A 38 -31.76 -0.82 -3.47
CA TYR A 38 -32.22 -0.94 -2.07
C TYR A 38 -31.73 -2.23 -1.42
N GLU A 39 -31.74 -3.35 -2.13
CA GLU A 39 -31.25 -4.63 -1.60
C GLU A 39 -29.73 -4.65 -1.35
N PHE A 40 -28.95 -3.88 -2.10
CA PHE A 40 -27.52 -3.73 -1.88
C PHE A 40 -27.23 -2.82 -0.68
N GLU A 41 -27.88 -1.67 -0.59
CA GLU A 41 -27.73 -0.71 0.51
C GLU A 41 -28.17 -1.31 1.86
N ASP A 42 -29.09 -2.29 1.87
CA ASP A 42 -29.46 -3.02 3.08
C ASP A 42 -28.36 -3.97 3.57
N LYS A 43 -27.46 -4.44 2.68
CA LYS A 43 -26.42 -5.43 2.99
C LYS A 43 -25.03 -4.83 3.22
N TYR A 44 -24.78 -3.66 2.65
CA TYR A 44 -23.43 -3.07 2.66
C TYR A 44 -23.46 -1.59 3.04
N ASP A 45 -22.45 -1.18 3.78
CA ASP A 45 -22.09 0.22 3.95
C ASP A 45 -21.09 0.60 2.85
N VAL A 46 -21.28 1.79 2.26
CA VAL A 46 -20.40 2.34 1.22
C VAL A 46 -19.76 3.61 1.76
N VAL A 47 -18.46 3.56 2.03
CA VAL A 47 -17.69 4.62 2.69
C VAL A 47 -16.71 5.24 1.70
N LEU A 48 -16.80 6.55 1.48
CA LEU A 48 -15.87 7.32 0.65
C LEU A 48 -14.77 7.94 1.51
N TYR A 49 -13.53 7.58 1.20
CA TYR A 49 -12.35 8.21 1.77
C TYR A 49 -11.63 9.07 0.73
N GLY A 50 -11.20 10.26 1.14
CA GLY A 50 -10.30 11.10 0.36
C GLY A 50 -9.67 12.16 1.24
N LYS A 51 -8.34 12.11 1.40
CA LYS A 51 -7.57 12.97 2.31
C LYS A 51 -7.79 14.46 2.03
N TYR A 52 -7.97 14.82 0.77
CA TYR A 52 -8.10 16.20 0.33
C TYR A 52 -9.52 16.56 -0.12
N LEU A 53 -10.46 15.62 0.03
CA LEU A 53 -11.87 15.90 -0.20
C LEU A 53 -12.49 16.59 1.01
N PRO A 54 -13.40 17.54 0.82
CA PRO A 54 -14.12 18.19 1.89
C PRO A 54 -15.10 17.22 2.58
N THR A 55 -15.48 17.56 3.82
CA THR A 55 -16.31 16.69 4.69
C THR A 55 -17.78 16.58 4.27
N ASP A 56 -18.23 17.38 3.32
CA ASP A 56 -19.54 17.27 2.68
C ASP A 56 -19.55 16.31 1.49
N ILE A 57 -18.37 15.89 1.02
CA ILE A 57 -18.19 14.92 -0.06
C ILE A 57 -17.71 13.58 0.50
N ALA A 58 -16.61 13.59 1.27
CA ALA A 58 -16.02 12.38 1.83
C ALA A 58 -16.59 12.05 3.21
N ASP A 59 -16.92 10.77 3.42
CA ASP A 59 -17.32 10.26 4.74
C ASP A 59 -16.13 10.25 5.71
N ILE A 60 -14.91 10.04 5.17
CA ILE A 60 -13.63 10.02 5.89
C ILE A 60 -12.62 10.83 5.09
N ASN A 61 -11.89 11.74 5.75
CA ASN A 61 -10.83 12.54 5.15
C ASN A 61 -9.52 12.57 5.96
N LYS A 62 -9.43 11.80 7.05
CA LYS A 62 -8.21 11.64 7.85
C LYS A 62 -7.80 10.18 7.91
N PRO A 63 -6.54 9.84 7.61
CA PRO A 63 -6.05 8.45 7.66
C PRO A 63 -6.32 7.75 8.99
N GLU A 64 -6.24 8.48 10.11
CA GLU A 64 -6.47 7.96 11.45
C GLU A 64 -7.90 7.43 11.65
N GLN A 65 -8.86 7.94 10.89
CA GLN A 65 -10.26 7.49 10.95
C GLN A 65 -10.48 6.12 10.29
N LEU A 66 -9.52 5.65 9.48
CA LEU A 66 -9.54 4.31 8.88
C LEU A 66 -9.11 3.25 9.89
N VAL A 67 -8.33 3.63 10.90
CA VAL A 67 -7.80 2.72 11.91
C VAL A 67 -8.85 2.42 12.96
N ASP A 68 -9.01 1.17 13.30
CA ASP A 68 -9.83 0.74 14.44
C ASP A 68 -8.97 0.64 15.70
N ASP A 69 -9.10 1.63 16.58
CA ASP A 69 -8.35 1.65 17.84
C ASP A 69 -8.65 0.44 18.74
N SER A 70 -9.81 -0.21 18.61
CA SER A 70 -10.16 -1.40 19.40
C SER A 70 -9.31 -2.62 19.02
N LEU A 71 -8.89 -2.72 17.76
CA LEU A 71 -8.00 -3.77 17.26
C LEU A 71 -6.54 -3.53 17.66
N ASN A 72 -6.21 -2.28 18.00
CA ASN A 72 -4.87 -1.82 18.29
C ASN A 72 -4.58 -1.69 19.79
N SER A 73 -5.46 -2.18 20.65
CA SER A 73 -5.30 -2.12 22.10
C SER A 73 -4.41 -3.26 22.59
N GLY A 74 -3.27 -2.90 23.19
CA GLY A 74 -2.41 -3.86 23.91
C GLY A 74 -1.03 -4.10 23.33
N PHE A 75 -0.70 -3.58 22.16
CA PHE A 75 0.67 -3.60 21.66
C PHE A 75 1.46 -2.43 22.26
N ASP A 76 2.53 -2.75 22.98
CA ASP A 76 3.45 -1.79 23.56
C ASP A 76 4.73 -1.73 22.71
N PRO A 77 4.91 -0.66 21.89
CA PRO A 77 6.08 -0.54 21.01
C PRO A 77 7.40 -0.44 21.80
N ASP A 78 7.41 0.13 23.01
CA ASP A 78 8.59 0.25 23.83
C ASP A 78 9.09 -1.10 24.38
N SER A 79 8.22 -2.11 24.42
CA SER A 79 8.59 -3.46 24.89
C SER A 79 9.43 -4.24 23.87
N VAL A 80 9.44 -3.84 22.60
CA VAL A 80 10.16 -4.53 21.53
C VAL A 80 11.63 -4.13 21.52
N GLN A 81 12.50 -5.07 21.87
CA GLN A 81 13.94 -4.87 21.89
C GLN A 81 14.69 -5.64 20.79
N LYS A 82 14.01 -6.58 20.14
CA LYS A 82 14.60 -7.44 19.10
C LYS A 82 13.60 -7.74 18.01
N ILE A 83 14.11 -7.79 16.76
CA ILE A 83 13.35 -8.22 15.60
C ILE A 83 14.16 -9.29 14.86
N ASP A 84 13.52 -10.43 14.59
CA ASP A 84 14.08 -11.49 13.76
C ASP A 84 13.73 -11.21 12.29
N PHE A 85 14.76 -11.13 11.44
CA PHE A 85 14.57 -10.89 10.02
C PHE A 85 15.58 -11.71 9.20
N ARG A 86 15.10 -12.57 8.34
CA ARG A 86 15.90 -13.45 7.46
C ARG A 86 16.93 -14.27 8.21
N GLY A 87 16.56 -14.84 9.35
CA GLY A 87 17.43 -15.70 10.17
C GLY A 87 18.50 -14.97 10.99
N LYS A 88 18.47 -13.65 11.02
CA LYS A 88 19.30 -12.79 11.86
C LYS A 88 18.42 -12.05 12.87
N THR A 89 18.85 -11.99 14.13
CA THR A 89 18.19 -11.21 15.17
C THR A 89 18.88 -9.83 15.28
N TYR A 90 18.08 -8.78 15.18
CA TYR A 90 18.52 -7.39 15.32
C TYR A 90 18.09 -6.83 16.66
N ASN A 91 18.99 -6.17 17.38
CA ASN A 91 18.63 -5.35 18.52
C ASN A 91 18.08 -4.02 17.98
N VAL A 92 16.89 -3.63 18.44
CA VAL A 92 16.17 -2.48 17.92
C VAL A 92 15.73 -1.56 19.05
N LYS A 93 15.41 -0.31 18.66
CA LYS A 93 14.79 0.68 19.52
C LYS A 93 13.62 1.31 18.77
N TYR A 94 12.51 1.52 19.46
CA TYR A 94 11.39 2.32 18.95
C TYR A 94 11.82 3.77 18.71
N ASP A 95 11.44 4.34 17.58
CA ASP A 95 11.87 5.67 17.10
C ASP A 95 10.91 6.79 17.47
N ASP A 96 9.88 6.53 18.30
CA ASP A 96 8.73 7.42 18.51
C ASP A 96 7.96 7.74 17.20
N ASP A 97 8.11 6.87 16.20
CA ASP A 97 7.49 6.99 14.90
C ASP A 97 6.21 6.11 14.85
N LYS A 98 5.06 6.76 14.99
CA LYS A 98 3.73 6.16 14.87
C LYS A 98 2.96 6.86 13.77
N HIS A 99 2.54 6.13 12.75
CA HIS A 99 1.70 6.70 11.70
C HIS A 99 0.58 5.75 11.29
N ALA A 100 -0.58 6.33 10.98
CA ALA A 100 -1.66 5.62 10.33
C ALA A 100 -1.36 5.57 8.83
N ASN A 101 -1.42 4.38 8.26
CA ASN A 101 -1.41 4.25 6.82
C ASN A 101 -2.87 4.28 6.34
N GLY A 102 -3.19 5.17 5.41
CA GLY A 102 -4.54 5.32 4.85
C GLY A 102 -5.09 4.10 4.09
N VAL A 103 -4.27 3.07 3.91
CA VAL A 103 -4.64 1.80 3.27
C VAL A 103 -4.89 0.69 4.29
N TYR A 104 -4.36 0.83 5.51
CA TYR A 104 -4.39 -0.20 6.54
C TYR A 104 -5.26 0.22 7.73
N ASP A 105 -5.94 -0.71 8.34
CA ASP A 105 -6.76 -0.51 9.53
C ASP A 105 -5.96 -0.57 10.85
N TYR A 106 -4.63 -0.39 10.77
CA TYR A 106 -3.73 -0.38 11.91
C TYR A 106 -2.64 0.71 11.79
N TYR A 107 -2.03 1.03 12.93
CA TYR A 107 -0.84 1.90 12.96
C TYR A 107 0.43 1.10 12.68
N LEU A 108 1.43 1.78 12.15
CA LEU A 108 2.79 1.29 12.02
C LEU A 108 3.68 1.98 13.04
N TYR A 109 4.54 1.20 13.69
CA TYR A 109 5.54 1.66 14.64
C TYR A 109 6.93 1.42 14.08
N GLY A 110 7.74 2.48 13.96
CA GLY A 110 9.08 2.45 13.38
C GLY A 110 10.16 2.09 14.39
N TYR A 111 11.14 1.29 13.96
CA TYR A 111 12.26 0.84 14.77
C TYR A 111 13.57 0.98 14.03
N SER A 112 14.60 1.49 14.72
CA SER A 112 15.97 1.53 14.22
C SER A 112 16.84 0.47 14.90
N VAL A 113 17.78 -0.11 14.12
CA VAL A 113 18.78 -1.03 14.63
C VAL A 113 19.77 -0.26 15.50
N THR A 114 20.11 -0.83 16.67
CA THR A 114 21.03 -0.20 17.64
C THR A 114 22.47 -0.71 17.56
N ASP A 115 22.72 -1.81 16.85
CA ASP A 115 24.04 -2.40 16.72
C ASP A 115 24.93 -1.61 15.75
N VAL A 116 26.04 -1.08 16.24
CA VAL A 116 26.92 -0.14 15.53
C VAL A 116 27.61 -0.75 14.31
N ASN A 117 27.71 -2.08 14.23
CA ASN A 117 28.38 -2.83 13.16
C ASN A 117 27.41 -3.69 12.33
N SER A 118 26.14 -3.38 12.36
CA SER A 118 25.10 -4.12 11.67
C SER A 118 24.63 -3.35 10.43
N ASP A 119 24.04 -4.07 9.47
CA ASP A 119 23.32 -3.46 8.37
C ASP A 119 22.31 -2.44 8.92
N VAL A 120 22.28 -1.27 8.33
CA VAL A 120 21.42 -0.18 8.82
C VAL A 120 20.01 -0.40 8.30
N TRP A 121 19.25 -1.22 9.00
CA TRP A 121 17.83 -1.46 8.70
C TRP A 121 16.93 -0.55 9.53
N LYS A 122 15.86 -0.07 8.92
CA LYS A 122 14.66 0.36 9.61
C LYS A 122 13.58 -0.70 9.48
N PHE A 123 12.89 -0.96 10.57
CA PHE A 123 11.78 -1.89 10.61
C PHE A 123 10.50 -1.16 10.98
N ALA A 124 9.36 -1.72 10.59
CA ALA A 124 8.09 -1.38 11.18
C ALA A 124 7.31 -2.62 11.57
N LEU A 125 6.60 -2.49 12.69
CA LEU A 125 5.63 -3.46 13.18
C LEU A 125 4.25 -2.82 13.22
N SER A 126 3.21 -3.62 12.95
CA SER A 126 1.84 -3.17 13.06
C SER A 126 1.38 -3.11 14.51
N SER A 127 0.45 -2.20 14.81
CA SER A 127 -0.24 -2.17 16.10
C SER A 127 -1.13 -3.39 16.34
N ASP A 128 -1.50 -4.12 15.29
CA ASP A 128 -2.18 -5.41 15.37
C ASP A 128 -1.19 -6.53 15.79
N GLY A 129 -0.96 -6.63 17.09
CA GLY A 129 -0.14 -7.69 17.71
C GLY A 129 1.35 -7.64 17.36
N GLY A 130 1.88 -6.52 16.86
CA GLY A 130 3.31 -6.38 16.56
C GLY A 130 3.78 -7.21 15.37
N LYS A 131 2.92 -7.49 14.40
CA LYS A 131 3.28 -8.23 13.19
C LYS A 131 4.30 -7.43 12.37
N PHE A 132 5.23 -8.12 11.75
CA PHE A 132 6.19 -7.50 10.83
C PHE A 132 5.46 -6.87 9.64
N ALA A 133 5.74 -5.60 9.37
CA ALA A 133 5.13 -4.86 8.27
C ALA A 133 6.15 -4.52 7.18
N TYR A 134 7.30 -3.94 7.54
CA TYR A 134 8.35 -3.71 6.56
C TYR A 134 9.75 -3.69 7.18
N ALA A 135 10.74 -3.90 6.32
CA ALA A 135 12.15 -3.57 6.54
C ALA A 135 12.68 -2.78 5.34
N VAL A 136 13.45 -1.73 5.60
CA VAL A 136 14.13 -0.97 4.56
C VAL A 136 15.58 -0.72 4.96
N MET A 137 16.51 -0.90 4.03
CA MET A 137 17.93 -0.61 4.25
C MET A 137 18.17 0.89 4.10
N LEU A 138 18.85 1.49 5.09
CA LEU A 138 19.24 2.88 5.06
C LEU A 138 20.71 2.99 4.66
N GLY A 139 20.96 3.66 3.54
CA GLY A 139 22.29 4.15 3.17
C GLY A 139 23.29 3.05 2.84
N GLU A 140 23.30 2.56 1.62
CA GLU A 140 24.50 2.07 1.00
C GLU A 140 25.14 3.20 0.19
N ASP A 141 26.49 3.26 0.22
CA ASP A 141 27.22 4.02 -0.79
C ASP A 141 26.92 3.37 -2.13
N ILE A 142 26.21 4.11 -2.99
CA ILE A 142 25.89 3.70 -4.36
C ILE A 142 27.17 3.78 -5.16
N GLU A 143 28.13 2.92 -4.86
CA GLU A 143 29.24 2.68 -5.75
C GLU A 143 28.74 1.87 -6.93
N THR A 144 29.22 2.19 -8.08
CA THR A 144 28.94 1.67 -9.41
C THR A 144 28.61 0.18 -9.44
N LEU A 145 27.36 -0.16 -9.13
CA LEU A 145 26.85 -1.53 -9.24
C LEU A 145 26.66 -1.87 -10.72
N SER A 146 26.95 -3.09 -11.10
CA SER A 146 26.71 -3.57 -12.44
C SER A 146 25.34 -4.26 -12.54
N ASP A 147 24.57 -3.94 -13.58
CA ASP A 147 23.27 -4.60 -13.79
C ASP A 147 23.45 -6.10 -13.95
N ALA A 148 22.88 -6.87 -13.01
CA ALA A 148 22.93 -8.32 -13.01
C ALA A 148 22.06 -8.95 -14.13
N GLY A 149 21.18 -8.17 -14.73
CA GLY A 149 20.16 -8.59 -15.67
C GLY A 149 18.92 -9.17 -14.98
N THR A 150 17.78 -9.03 -15.65
CA THR A 150 16.44 -9.38 -15.11
C THR A 150 16.37 -10.81 -14.57
N GLU A 151 16.91 -11.80 -15.32
CA GLU A 151 16.81 -13.21 -14.93
C GLU A 151 17.47 -13.48 -13.56
N LYS A 152 18.70 -12.97 -13.34
CA LYS A 152 19.41 -13.16 -12.06
C LYS A 152 18.73 -12.41 -10.91
N ARG A 153 18.24 -11.18 -11.17
CA ARG A 153 17.48 -10.44 -10.16
C ARG A 153 16.24 -11.20 -9.75
N THR A 154 15.42 -11.63 -10.72
CA THR A 154 14.18 -12.40 -10.48
C THR A 154 14.45 -13.68 -9.68
N GLU A 155 15.54 -14.42 -9.97
CA GLU A 155 15.92 -15.61 -9.20
C GLU A 155 16.24 -15.28 -7.73
N LYS A 156 17.02 -14.22 -7.47
CA LYS A 156 17.33 -13.77 -6.11
C LYS A 156 16.08 -13.35 -5.36
N VAL A 157 15.21 -12.57 -6.03
CA VAL A 157 13.94 -12.09 -5.48
C VAL A 157 13.02 -13.27 -5.12
N LYS A 158 12.88 -14.25 -6.02
CA LYS A 158 12.08 -15.46 -5.76
C LYS A 158 12.56 -16.19 -4.49
N LYS A 159 13.87 -16.40 -4.35
CA LYS A 159 14.45 -17.00 -3.13
C LYS A 159 14.14 -16.19 -1.86
N THR A 160 14.17 -14.87 -1.99
CA THR A 160 13.78 -13.99 -0.88
C THR A 160 12.31 -14.15 -0.54
N ALA A 161 11.42 -14.13 -1.53
CA ALA A 161 9.99 -14.33 -1.32
C ALA A 161 9.68 -15.69 -0.67
N GLU A 162 10.28 -16.77 -1.17
CA GLU A 162 10.14 -18.14 -0.62
C GLU A 162 10.60 -18.26 0.84
N SER A 163 11.51 -17.37 1.29
CA SER A 163 11.95 -17.33 2.69
C SER A 163 10.99 -16.58 3.62
N LEU A 164 10.04 -15.84 3.08
CA LEU A 164 9.14 -14.96 3.83
C LEU A 164 7.70 -15.45 3.83
N ILE A 165 7.23 -16.03 2.72
CA ILE A 165 5.85 -16.47 2.52
C ILE A 165 5.79 -17.82 1.80
N ASP A 166 4.64 -18.49 1.87
CA ASP A 166 4.32 -19.61 0.96
C ASP A 166 3.95 -19.05 -0.42
N ILE A 167 4.98 -18.86 -1.26
CA ILE A 167 4.87 -18.25 -2.59
C ILE A 167 3.88 -18.98 -3.52
N SER A 168 3.55 -20.26 -3.24
CA SER A 168 2.59 -21.02 -4.03
C SER A 168 1.17 -20.47 -3.98
N GLN A 169 0.87 -19.66 -2.96
CA GLN A 169 -0.43 -19.03 -2.76
C GLN A 169 -0.52 -17.61 -3.35
N TYR A 170 0.57 -17.13 -3.94
CA TYR A 170 0.68 -15.78 -4.49
C TYR A 170 0.91 -15.82 -6.00
N ARG A 171 0.39 -14.82 -6.69
CA ARG A 171 0.72 -14.58 -8.10
C ARG A 171 1.78 -13.49 -8.18
N PHE A 172 2.76 -13.69 -9.06
CA PHE A 172 3.71 -12.62 -9.37
C PHE A 172 3.00 -11.56 -10.22
N ASP A 173 2.90 -10.33 -9.72
CA ASP A 173 2.15 -9.24 -10.35
C ASP A 173 3.03 -8.30 -11.18
N GLY A 174 4.36 -8.44 -11.10
CA GLY A 174 5.26 -7.70 -11.96
C GLY A 174 6.53 -7.19 -11.28
N GLU A 175 7.38 -6.61 -12.13
CA GLU A 175 8.60 -5.88 -11.78
C GLU A 175 8.43 -4.43 -12.20
N GLU A 176 8.76 -3.49 -11.33
CA GLU A 176 8.77 -2.06 -11.64
C GLU A 176 10.17 -1.49 -11.40
N LYS A 177 10.67 -0.76 -12.39
CA LYS A 177 11.92 -0.01 -12.27
C LYS A 177 11.67 1.35 -11.64
N ILE A 178 12.29 1.61 -10.49
CA ILE A 178 12.23 2.87 -9.78
C ILE A 178 13.54 3.62 -9.99
N VAL A 179 13.45 4.87 -10.43
CA VAL A 179 14.62 5.74 -10.56
C VAL A 179 14.52 6.82 -9.49
N LEU A 180 15.44 6.77 -8.54
CA LEU A 180 15.55 7.76 -7.47
C LEU A 180 16.65 8.75 -7.85
N GLY A 181 16.27 9.98 -8.16
CA GLY A 181 17.22 11.08 -8.36
C GLY A 181 17.75 11.52 -7.00
N THR A 182 19.05 11.28 -6.75
CA THR A 182 19.75 11.80 -5.57
C THR A 182 20.70 12.91 -5.98
N HIS A 183 20.57 14.08 -5.36
CA HIS A 183 21.52 15.16 -5.55
C HIS A 183 22.56 15.13 -4.42
N ASN A 184 23.82 14.89 -4.80
CA ASN A 184 24.92 14.96 -3.84
C ASN A 184 25.42 16.41 -3.76
N TYR A 185 25.03 17.10 -2.69
CA TYR A 185 25.39 18.51 -2.46
C TYR A 185 26.88 18.76 -2.25
N GLU A 186 27.68 17.73 -1.87
CA GLU A 186 29.13 17.87 -1.70
C GLU A 186 29.89 17.84 -3.03
N SER A 187 29.40 17.07 -3.99
CA SER A 187 30.01 16.91 -5.31
C SER A 187 29.29 17.64 -6.43
N ASP A 188 28.14 18.28 -6.14
CA ASP A 188 27.22 18.90 -7.12
C ASP A 188 26.86 17.97 -8.29
N LYS A 189 26.74 16.68 -7.99
CA LYS A 189 26.36 15.64 -8.96
C LYS A 189 25.01 15.07 -8.64
N SER A 190 24.17 14.97 -9.65
CA SER A 190 22.97 14.14 -9.60
C SER A 190 23.34 12.71 -9.96
N ILE A 191 22.98 11.77 -9.11
CA ILE A 191 23.15 10.34 -9.32
C ILE A 191 21.75 9.73 -9.36
N ASP A 192 21.43 9.03 -10.44
CA ASP A 192 20.20 8.25 -10.53
C ASP A 192 20.45 6.87 -9.88
N GLU A 193 19.86 6.69 -8.72
CA GLU A 193 19.80 5.37 -8.10
C GLU A 193 18.67 4.56 -8.74
N ILE A 194 19.02 3.40 -9.30
CA ILE A 194 18.05 2.50 -9.90
C ILE A 194 17.74 1.39 -8.91
N ARG A 195 16.47 1.21 -8.61
CA ARG A 195 15.93 0.09 -7.84
C ARG A 195 14.88 -0.64 -8.65
N TYR A 196 14.58 -1.88 -8.23
CA TYR A 196 13.52 -2.69 -8.81
C TYR A 196 12.60 -3.18 -7.71
N GLU A 197 11.31 -2.91 -7.86
CA GLU A 197 10.26 -3.44 -6.99
C GLU A 197 9.60 -4.64 -7.65
N TYR A 198 9.45 -5.71 -6.89
CA TYR A 198 8.80 -6.95 -7.28
C TYR A 198 7.58 -7.17 -6.41
N ARG A 199 6.44 -7.49 -7.04
CA ARG A 199 5.16 -7.62 -6.35
C ARG A 199 4.65 -9.05 -6.43
N TYR A 200 4.28 -9.59 -5.28
CA TYR A 200 3.56 -10.86 -5.14
C TYR A 200 2.25 -10.57 -4.44
N ILE A 201 1.13 -10.93 -5.07
CA ILE A 201 -0.22 -10.62 -4.59
C ILE A 201 -0.98 -11.93 -4.42
N ARG A 202 -1.69 -12.06 -3.31
CA ARG A 202 -2.66 -13.12 -3.11
C ARG A 202 -3.97 -12.76 -3.79
N TYR A 203 -4.69 -13.79 -4.23
CA TYR A 203 -6.02 -13.66 -4.78
C TYR A 203 -7.02 -14.45 -3.94
N SER A 204 -8.24 -13.94 -3.84
CA SER A 204 -9.40 -14.66 -3.36
C SER A 204 -10.32 -14.86 -4.58
N GLY A 205 -10.45 -16.09 -5.04
CA GLY A 205 -10.98 -16.35 -6.37
C GLY A 205 -10.18 -15.63 -7.47
N GLU A 206 -10.82 -14.76 -8.22
CA GLU A 206 -10.18 -13.92 -9.25
C GLU A 206 -9.93 -12.47 -8.77
N VAL A 207 -10.33 -12.13 -7.55
CA VAL A 207 -10.16 -10.77 -6.99
C VAL A 207 -8.82 -10.65 -6.30
N LYS A 208 -8.07 -9.60 -6.63
CA LYS A 208 -6.85 -9.21 -5.92
C LYS A 208 -7.16 -8.93 -4.45
N THR A 209 -6.24 -9.24 -3.57
CA THR A 209 -6.35 -8.89 -2.15
C THR A 209 -5.26 -7.90 -1.76
N ASP A 210 -5.42 -7.26 -0.60
CA ASP A 210 -4.36 -6.47 0.03
C ASP A 210 -3.27 -7.33 0.69
N GLU A 211 -3.40 -8.66 0.64
CA GLU A 211 -2.33 -9.55 1.09
C GLU A 211 -1.23 -9.58 0.05
N MET A 212 -0.18 -8.80 0.31
CA MET A 212 0.88 -8.52 -0.64
C MET A 212 2.26 -8.61 -0.01
N LEU A 213 3.23 -9.00 -0.84
CA LEU A 213 4.65 -8.91 -0.54
C LEU A 213 5.33 -8.09 -1.62
N TYR A 214 5.91 -6.96 -1.22
CA TYR A 214 6.79 -6.15 -2.05
C TYR A 214 8.23 -6.41 -1.67
N ILE A 215 9.09 -6.59 -2.66
CA ILE A 215 10.53 -6.78 -2.50
C ILE A 215 11.24 -5.73 -3.33
N LEU A 216 11.97 -4.85 -2.66
CA LEU A 216 12.80 -3.83 -3.28
C LEU A 216 14.25 -4.31 -3.35
N THR A 217 14.86 -4.19 -4.53
CA THR A 217 16.27 -4.57 -4.74
C THR A 217 17.04 -3.47 -5.44
N ASP A 218 18.36 -3.52 -5.30
CA ASP A 218 19.27 -2.79 -6.19
C ASP A 218 19.32 -3.42 -7.59
N ILE A 219 20.15 -2.85 -8.46
CA ILE A 219 20.34 -3.33 -9.84
C ILE A 219 21.02 -4.71 -9.94
N GLU A 220 21.71 -5.15 -8.88
CA GLU A 220 22.29 -6.50 -8.78
C GLU A 220 21.30 -7.52 -8.20
N GLY A 221 20.14 -7.08 -7.72
CA GLY A 221 19.13 -7.91 -7.06
C GLY A 221 19.44 -8.19 -5.59
N ASN A 222 20.29 -7.38 -4.94
CA ASN A 222 20.45 -7.45 -3.50
C ASN A 222 19.28 -6.74 -2.82
N LEU A 223 18.82 -7.30 -1.70
CA LEU A 223 17.65 -6.82 -1.00
C LEU A 223 17.91 -5.42 -0.40
N GLN A 224 17.04 -4.49 -0.73
CA GLN A 224 16.99 -3.13 -0.21
C GLN A 224 15.76 -2.87 0.66
N GLY A 225 14.70 -3.63 0.46
CA GLY A 225 13.50 -3.49 1.25
C GLY A 225 12.52 -4.64 1.08
N VAL A 226 11.67 -4.80 2.08
CA VAL A 226 10.53 -5.73 2.08
C VAL A 226 9.35 -5.03 2.73
N THR A 227 8.17 -5.15 2.12
CA THR A 227 6.90 -4.77 2.74
C THR A 227 5.96 -5.96 2.69
N GLN A 228 5.41 -6.34 3.84
CA GLN A 228 4.40 -7.39 3.97
C GLN A 228 3.09 -6.76 4.45
N VAL A 229 1.99 -7.09 3.78
CA VAL A 229 0.68 -6.56 4.11
C VAL A 229 -0.28 -7.72 4.30
N TYR A 230 -0.97 -7.76 5.43
CA TYR A 230 -2.03 -8.74 5.75
C TYR A 230 -1.68 -10.21 5.50
N ILE A 231 -0.44 -10.64 5.71
CA ILE A 231 0.02 -11.99 5.41
C ILE A 231 -0.78 -13.04 6.19
N GLY A 232 -1.45 -13.94 5.46
CA GLY A 232 -2.28 -15.01 6.02
C GLY A 232 -3.71 -14.59 6.40
N GLU A 233 -4.16 -13.40 6.04
CA GLU A 233 -5.48 -12.86 6.41
C GLU A 233 -6.61 -13.30 5.46
N PHE A 234 -6.28 -13.65 4.21
CA PHE A 234 -7.27 -14.00 3.20
C PHE A 234 -7.15 -15.45 2.74
N ASN A 235 -8.27 -16.03 2.34
CA ASN A 235 -8.35 -17.34 1.69
C ASN A 235 -9.15 -17.24 0.38
N ASN A 236 -9.26 -18.35 -0.36
CA ASN A 236 -9.92 -18.36 -1.65
C ASN A 236 -11.42 -18.01 -1.59
N ASP A 237 -12.05 -18.18 -0.43
CA ASP A 237 -13.48 -17.96 -0.21
C ASP A 237 -13.78 -16.59 0.40
N SER A 238 -12.77 -15.82 0.78
CA SER A 238 -12.94 -14.52 1.45
C SER A 238 -13.74 -13.53 0.61
N VAL A 239 -13.70 -13.63 -0.72
CA VAL A 239 -14.48 -12.79 -1.65
C VAL A 239 -15.94 -13.21 -1.76
N ASN A 240 -16.31 -14.44 -1.36
CA ASN A 240 -17.66 -14.98 -1.57
C ASN A 240 -18.75 -14.24 -0.77
N ALA A 241 -18.35 -13.39 0.19
CA ALA A 241 -19.28 -12.52 0.90
C ALA A 241 -19.75 -11.31 0.09
N PHE A 242 -19.19 -11.10 -1.11
CA PHE A 242 -19.42 -9.92 -1.92
C PHE A 242 -19.98 -10.27 -3.30
N ASP A 243 -20.91 -9.44 -3.76
CA ASP A 243 -21.23 -9.31 -5.18
C ASP A 243 -20.27 -8.26 -5.76
N VAL A 244 -19.19 -8.72 -6.39
CA VAL A 244 -18.07 -7.86 -6.82
C VAL A 244 -18.51 -6.85 -7.86
N ASP A 245 -19.34 -7.26 -8.82
CA ASP A 245 -19.81 -6.39 -9.91
C ASP A 245 -20.72 -5.29 -9.35
N ARG A 246 -21.68 -5.64 -8.50
CA ARG A 246 -22.54 -4.66 -7.84
C ARG A 246 -21.76 -3.74 -6.89
N SER A 247 -20.75 -4.27 -6.23
CA SER A 247 -19.87 -3.47 -5.39
C SER A 247 -19.10 -2.43 -6.19
N LEU A 248 -18.60 -2.80 -7.37
CA LEU A 248 -17.94 -1.86 -8.28
C LEU A 248 -18.91 -0.77 -8.77
N GLU A 249 -20.13 -1.13 -9.14
CA GLU A 249 -21.14 -0.15 -9.57
C GLU A 249 -21.53 0.79 -8.42
N ALA A 250 -21.73 0.29 -7.19
CA ALA A 250 -21.99 1.12 -6.02
C ALA A 250 -20.82 2.08 -5.72
N ALA A 251 -19.59 1.61 -5.87
CA ALA A 251 -18.40 2.46 -5.73
C ALA A 251 -18.39 3.57 -6.79
N LYS A 252 -18.66 3.25 -8.06
CA LYS A 252 -18.72 4.23 -9.14
C LYS A 252 -19.79 5.31 -8.89
N GLU A 253 -20.99 4.90 -8.41
CA GLU A 253 -22.04 5.86 -8.05
C GLU A 253 -21.60 6.79 -6.91
N LYS A 254 -20.87 6.27 -5.91
CA LYS A 254 -20.34 7.09 -4.82
C LYS A 254 -19.23 8.03 -5.33
N ILE A 255 -18.34 7.57 -6.22
CA ILE A 255 -17.28 8.37 -6.83
C ILE A 255 -17.84 9.51 -7.69
N LYS A 256 -19.00 9.35 -8.34
CA LYS A 256 -19.66 10.44 -9.07
C LYS A 256 -19.96 11.67 -8.21
N GLN A 257 -20.08 11.53 -6.89
CA GLN A 257 -20.23 12.68 -5.99
C GLN A 257 -18.99 13.58 -6.01
N VAL A 258 -17.81 13.01 -6.25
CA VAL A 258 -16.56 13.76 -6.43
C VAL A 258 -16.56 14.46 -7.78
N ASP A 259 -16.86 13.73 -8.85
CA ASP A 259 -16.80 14.22 -10.23
C ASP A 259 -17.87 15.29 -10.57
N ASN A 260 -18.98 15.30 -9.82
CA ASN A 260 -20.03 16.32 -9.96
C ASN A 260 -19.66 17.70 -9.37
N ASN A 261 -18.44 17.85 -8.85
CA ASN A 261 -17.94 19.09 -8.29
C ASN A 261 -17.00 19.77 -9.30
N ASP A 262 -17.23 21.03 -9.61
CA ASP A 262 -16.43 21.80 -10.59
C ASP A 262 -14.93 21.88 -10.24
N ILE A 263 -14.56 21.52 -9.01
CA ILE A 263 -13.20 21.59 -8.48
C ILE A 263 -12.44 20.26 -8.68
N TYR A 264 -13.17 19.14 -8.74
CA TYR A 264 -12.59 17.80 -8.80
C TYR A 264 -12.98 17.12 -10.10
N THR A 265 -12.03 16.41 -10.72
CA THR A 265 -12.26 15.62 -11.93
C THR A 265 -11.69 14.23 -11.71
N VAL A 266 -12.52 13.19 -11.74
CA VAL A 266 -12.08 11.80 -11.63
C VAL A 266 -11.40 11.37 -12.92
N THR A 267 -10.15 10.93 -12.81
CA THR A 267 -9.30 10.58 -13.97
C THR A 267 -9.13 9.07 -14.14
N GLN A 268 -9.30 8.29 -13.06
CA GLN A 268 -9.15 6.83 -13.07
C GLN A 268 -9.97 6.20 -11.96
N ILE A 269 -10.56 5.03 -12.24
CA ILE A 269 -11.20 4.15 -11.24
C ILE A 269 -10.58 2.77 -11.44
N ASP A 270 -10.08 2.17 -10.36
CA ASP A 270 -9.42 0.88 -10.38
C ASP A 270 -10.42 -0.28 -10.17
N GLU A 271 -9.96 -1.51 -10.43
CA GLU A 271 -10.69 -2.72 -10.11
C GLU A 271 -10.80 -2.93 -8.58
N PRO A 272 -11.86 -3.61 -8.10
CA PRO A 272 -12.02 -3.92 -6.69
C PRO A 272 -10.88 -4.77 -6.14
N VAL A 273 -10.46 -4.46 -4.92
CA VAL A 273 -9.46 -5.20 -4.16
C VAL A 273 -10.07 -5.64 -2.83
N LEU A 274 -9.95 -6.91 -2.49
CA LEU A 274 -10.37 -7.41 -1.17
C LEU A 274 -9.37 -6.92 -0.12
N CYS A 275 -9.87 -6.22 0.88
CA CYS A 275 -9.07 -5.59 1.93
C CYS A 275 -9.64 -5.88 3.33
N ARG A 276 -8.97 -5.36 4.35
CA ARG A 276 -9.50 -5.31 5.72
C ARG A 276 -9.92 -3.86 6.01
N TYR A 277 -11.04 -3.73 6.68
CA TYR A 277 -11.49 -2.45 7.21
C TYR A 277 -12.16 -2.68 8.55
N ARG A 278 -11.62 -2.09 9.61
CA ARG A 278 -12.10 -2.24 11.00
C ARG A 278 -12.29 -3.71 11.40
N GLY A 279 -11.29 -4.54 11.09
CA GLY A 279 -11.28 -5.97 11.42
C GLY A 279 -12.19 -6.85 10.57
N LYS A 280 -12.92 -6.30 9.60
CA LYS A 280 -13.80 -7.04 8.69
C LYS A 280 -13.21 -7.14 7.29
N ASN A 281 -13.56 -8.19 6.54
CA ASN A 281 -13.33 -8.21 5.10
C ASN A 281 -14.16 -7.12 4.45
N ALA A 282 -13.58 -6.38 3.53
CA ALA A 282 -14.20 -5.32 2.76
C ALA A 282 -13.70 -5.34 1.32
N LEU A 283 -14.44 -4.75 0.40
CA LEU A 283 -13.93 -4.44 -0.93
C LEU A 283 -13.56 -2.96 -0.99
N ARG A 284 -12.39 -2.68 -1.56
CA ARG A 284 -11.90 -1.33 -1.82
C ARG A 284 -11.80 -1.08 -3.31
N VAL A 285 -12.29 0.06 -3.77
CA VAL A 285 -12.11 0.58 -5.13
C VAL A 285 -11.35 1.88 -5.02
N ASN A 286 -10.11 1.91 -5.50
CA ASN A 286 -9.32 3.13 -5.55
C ASN A 286 -9.72 3.96 -6.77
N PHE A 287 -9.54 5.27 -6.66
CA PHE A 287 -9.71 6.19 -7.79
C PHE A 287 -8.71 7.33 -7.70
N LYS A 288 -8.39 7.92 -8.85
CA LYS A 288 -7.58 9.13 -8.95
C LYS A 288 -8.43 10.29 -9.38
N TYR A 289 -8.13 11.46 -8.85
CA TYR A 289 -8.83 12.68 -9.23
C TYR A 289 -7.87 13.87 -9.23
N ASP A 290 -8.17 14.81 -10.12
CA ASP A 290 -7.50 16.09 -10.19
C ASP A 290 -8.23 17.09 -9.30
N ASN A 291 -7.47 17.87 -8.53
CA ASN A 291 -7.99 18.98 -7.72
C ASN A 291 -7.50 20.29 -8.31
N THR A 292 -8.44 21.14 -8.75
CA THR A 292 -8.21 22.43 -9.39
C THR A 292 -8.54 23.62 -8.49
N THR A 293 -8.55 23.43 -7.16
CA THR A 293 -8.85 24.51 -6.19
C THR A 293 -7.87 25.67 -6.30
N ASP A 294 -6.62 25.39 -6.65
CA ASP A 294 -5.61 26.41 -6.95
C ASP A 294 -5.50 26.58 -8.47
N SER A 295 -5.90 27.74 -9.00
CA SER A 295 -5.92 28.02 -10.44
C SER A 295 -4.55 27.93 -11.12
N ASP A 296 -3.48 28.01 -10.37
CA ASP A 296 -2.11 27.97 -10.85
C ASP A 296 -1.47 26.56 -10.76
N TYR A 297 -2.15 25.59 -10.11
CA TYR A 297 -1.63 24.25 -9.93
C TYR A 297 -2.75 23.20 -9.87
N ILE A 298 -2.60 22.13 -10.65
CA ILE A 298 -3.46 20.95 -10.57
C ILE A 298 -2.73 19.93 -9.70
N SER A 299 -3.33 19.55 -8.58
CA SER A 299 -2.81 18.41 -7.80
C SER A 299 -3.50 17.13 -8.21
N HIS A 300 -2.72 16.06 -8.34
CA HIS A 300 -3.19 14.71 -8.61
C HIS A 300 -3.32 13.96 -7.29
N GLU A 301 -4.54 13.60 -6.95
CA GLU A 301 -4.86 13.04 -5.64
C GLU A 301 -5.47 11.64 -5.78
N GLU A 302 -5.46 10.89 -4.69
CA GLU A 302 -6.04 9.55 -4.62
C GLU A 302 -7.13 9.49 -3.56
N GLY A 303 -8.19 8.74 -3.88
CA GLY A 303 -9.27 8.41 -2.98
C GLY A 303 -9.63 6.94 -3.07
N MET A 304 -10.51 6.48 -2.19
CA MET A 304 -11.03 5.12 -2.23
C MET A 304 -12.48 5.06 -1.76
N VAL A 305 -13.20 4.10 -2.30
CA VAL A 305 -14.51 3.67 -1.78
C VAL A 305 -14.34 2.30 -1.14
N ILE A 306 -14.81 2.17 0.09
CA ILE A 306 -14.76 0.94 0.87
C ILE A 306 -16.19 0.42 1.03
N ILE A 307 -16.41 -0.84 0.69
CA ILE A 307 -17.69 -1.52 0.76
C ILE A 307 -17.60 -2.59 1.84
N VAL A 308 -18.39 -2.44 2.88
CA VAL A 308 -18.32 -3.25 4.10
C VAL A 308 -19.66 -3.96 4.32
N PRO A 309 -19.69 -5.28 4.54
CA PRO A 309 -20.92 -5.96 4.92
C PRO A 309 -21.49 -5.40 6.23
N LYS A 310 -22.78 -5.07 6.24
CA LYS A 310 -23.53 -4.74 7.46
C LYS A 310 -23.67 -5.97 8.36
N GLU A 311 -23.81 -5.73 9.64
CA GLU A 311 -24.05 -6.79 10.64
C GLU A 311 -25.50 -7.29 10.58
#